data_9a73e91ab21bdd86d1b2148eee2491ba
#
_entry.id   9a73e91ab21bdd86d1b2148eee2491ba
#
_cell.length_a   1.000
_cell.length_b   1.000
_cell.length_c   1.000
_cell.angle_alpha   90.00
_cell.angle_beta   90.00
_cell.angle_gamma   90.00
#
_symmetry.space_group_name_H-M   'P 1'
#
loop_
_entity.id
_entity.type
_entity.pdbx_description
1 polymer ?
#
loop_
_entity_poly.entity_id
_entity_poly.type
_entity_poly.pdbx_seq_one_letter_code
_entity_poly.pdbx_strand_id
1 'polypeptide(L)'
;MKIGSKEVAINILTIQINKKVEVSEYNSISASDLKKRFIRSIPDKNKYKIRLKRELFIIIKKKLAKYLFQAMDILDMTHSIEGDYIPHVTRGSCGSSLVCYLLGISHVDPIIHNISFSRFLNEFRDSLPDVDFDFPYNRRDEIFLKLQNRWPGKIARISNHVHYHEKSARREALRRSGVKGFIGKHDLYNNKLIKDEVTKSKVDKITKELSETFRGYSLHCGGIVYYEDGIPEDLLMKDKQERRIYNTIQQITHDKHSVSKEKRFKIDILSSRGLAQLSEVYKSIFPEKQISFEDTSHIGDKKTCDMLARGDNIGITLAESPLIRKAFIKLKPKTLYDMAVCLSIIRPAASQAKQAEAIEDAKNYLIFDDDAIYMIKYATGCSEGDADRLRRMLSKHDKVKIYDAQKEIRKRFYEYENRPNIDIKEVFKNLAGLRKYSFCKSHAYSYAQLVWHLAYMKAHYPKEFWKATLNHNQSHYRSWVHKYEAERAGVYWLDHTLSRNDKSIYTKARNKSNTEILKNYNISSIKQLKKTGYWNTTSLLGEINFFPDCYGFKTKDKFRFRGIIANLRVYRNFQCNAFIGIGIGKYIEIHFPKKCLGYMTQEMIGIEGYGSVKTEEPLIIECKFENQLNAF
;
A
#
# COMPACT_ATOMS: atom_id res chain seq x y z
N MET A 1 27.21 42.84 -4.80
CA MET A 1 26.17 42.48 -5.78
C MET A 1 25.01 41.85 -5.05
N LYS A 2 23.89 42.55 -4.94
CA LYS A 2 22.66 42.08 -4.30
C LYS A 2 21.92 41.19 -5.28
N ILE A 3 21.69 39.92 -4.94
CA ILE A 3 20.76 39.06 -5.66
C ILE A 3 19.47 39.07 -4.87
N GLY A 4 18.44 39.67 -5.47
CA GLY A 4 17.13 39.82 -4.85
C GLY A 4 16.38 38.52 -4.70
N SER A 5 15.88 38.28 -3.49
CA SER A 5 14.87 37.32 -3.18
C SER A 5 13.54 37.71 -3.84
N LYS A 6 13.13 36.98 -4.85
CA LYS A 6 11.73 36.99 -5.30
C LYS A 6 10.95 36.08 -4.35
N GLU A 7 10.29 36.67 -3.38
CA GLU A 7 9.18 36.06 -2.68
C GLU A 7 8.08 35.73 -3.69
N VAL A 8 7.88 34.46 -3.93
CA VAL A 8 6.66 33.97 -4.56
C VAL A 8 5.59 34.00 -3.46
N ALA A 9 4.87 35.10 -3.41
CA ALA A 9 3.65 35.19 -2.59
C ALA A 9 2.65 34.15 -3.12
N ILE A 10 2.52 33.04 -2.42
CA ILE A 10 1.39 32.14 -2.57
C ILE A 10 0.20 32.87 -1.94
N ASN A 11 -0.59 33.51 -2.79
CA ASN A 11 -1.91 34.00 -2.41
C ASN A 11 -2.75 32.80 -1.98
N ILE A 12 -2.82 32.58 -0.67
CA ILE A 12 -3.84 31.77 -0.04
C ILE A 12 -5.14 32.57 -0.22
N LEU A 13 -5.84 32.31 -1.31
CA LEU A 13 -7.22 32.69 -1.46
C LEU A 13 -8.00 31.95 -0.36
N THR A 14 -8.33 32.67 0.68
CA THR A 14 -9.37 32.29 1.64
C THR A 14 -10.66 32.15 0.82
N ILE A 15 -10.94 30.92 0.40
CA ILE A 15 -12.21 30.63 -0.28
C ILE A 15 -13.28 30.77 0.80
N GLN A 16 -14.01 31.86 0.74
CA GLN A 16 -15.29 31.97 1.43
C GLN A 16 -16.16 30.80 0.94
N ILE A 17 -16.33 29.80 1.79
CA ILE A 17 -17.27 28.69 1.60
C ILE A 17 -18.67 29.28 1.76
N ASN A 18 -19.18 29.88 0.71
CA ASN A 18 -20.57 30.30 0.62
C ASN A 18 -21.25 29.50 -0.50
N LYS A 19 -21.94 28.48 -0.08
CA LYS A 19 -23.27 27.97 -0.42
C LYS A 19 -23.34 26.48 -0.16
N LYS A 20 -24.09 26.11 0.86
CA LYS A 20 -24.64 24.77 1.03
C LYS A 20 -25.48 24.45 -0.22
N VAL A 21 -24.97 23.61 -1.10
CA VAL A 21 -25.80 23.00 -2.14
C VAL A 21 -26.62 21.92 -1.48
N GLU A 22 -27.93 22.06 -1.47
CA GLU A 22 -28.84 21.04 -0.95
C GLU A 22 -28.80 19.78 -1.82
N VAL A 23 -28.94 18.63 -1.19
CA VAL A 23 -28.69 17.28 -1.77
C VAL A 23 -29.62 16.93 -2.95
N SER A 24 -30.74 17.62 -3.12
CA SER A 24 -31.67 17.45 -4.25
C SER A 24 -31.12 17.94 -5.61
N GLU A 25 -29.98 18.67 -5.62
CA GLU A 25 -29.45 19.32 -6.82
C GLU A 25 -28.43 18.49 -7.61
N TYR A 26 -28.05 17.28 -7.14
CA TYR A 26 -27.05 16.47 -7.85
C TYR A 26 -27.53 15.90 -9.19
N ASN A 27 -28.81 15.97 -9.50
CA ASN A 27 -29.36 15.32 -10.69
C ASN A 27 -29.13 16.10 -12.01
N SER A 28 -28.76 17.38 -11.96
CA SER A 28 -28.63 18.25 -13.15
C SER A 28 -27.28 18.94 -13.29
N ILE A 29 -26.20 18.35 -12.73
CA ILE A 29 -24.86 18.96 -12.72
C ILE A 29 -24.29 19.04 -14.13
N SER A 30 -23.96 20.25 -14.57
CA SER A 30 -23.35 20.53 -15.86
C SER A 30 -21.81 20.54 -15.80
N ALA A 31 -21.17 20.59 -16.97
CA ALA A 31 -19.72 20.79 -17.06
C ALA A 31 -19.29 22.15 -16.50
N SER A 32 -20.17 23.17 -16.57
CA SER A 32 -19.91 24.48 -15.99
C SER A 32 -19.86 24.42 -14.47
N ASP A 33 -20.77 23.67 -13.86
CA ASP A 33 -20.82 23.52 -12.39
C ASP A 33 -19.58 22.79 -11.87
N LEU A 34 -19.12 21.74 -12.55
CA LEU A 34 -17.84 21.10 -12.24
C LEU A 34 -16.67 22.08 -12.30
N LYS A 35 -16.61 22.93 -13.35
CA LYS A 35 -15.53 23.90 -13.49
C LYS A 35 -15.52 24.96 -12.39
N LYS A 36 -16.69 25.38 -11.90
CA LYS A 36 -16.80 26.34 -10.77
C LYS A 36 -16.21 25.79 -9.45
N ARG A 37 -16.11 24.46 -9.34
CA ARG A 37 -15.54 23.79 -8.17
C ARG A 37 -14.05 23.43 -8.31
N PHE A 38 -13.39 23.80 -9.41
CA PHE A 38 -11.95 23.57 -9.57
C PHE A 38 -11.17 24.43 -8.57
N ILE A 39 -10.34 23.79 -7.77
CA ILE A 39 -9.43 24.44 -6.82
C ILE A 39 -8.07 24.75 -7.44
N ARG A 40 -7.77 24.16 -8.61
CA ARG A 40 -6.52 24.38 -9.34
C ARG A 40 -6.77 25.07 -10.67
N SER A 41 -5.83 25.95 -11.05
CA SER A 41 -5.85 26.60 -12.35
C SER A 41 -5.54 25.62 -13.47
N ILE A 42 -6.15 25.82 -14.63
CA ILE A 42 -5.89 25.04 -15.84
C ILE A 42 -4.69 25.65 -16.55
N PRO A 43 -3.55 24.94 -16.71
CA PRO A 43 -2.43 25.45 -17.47
C PRO A 43 -2.83 25.79 -18.91
N ASP A 44 -2.37 26.94 -19.42
CA ASP A 44 -2.66 27.37 -20.79
C ASP A 44 -1.81 26.62 -21.82
N LYS A 45 -2.01 25.29 -21.87
CA LYS A 45 -1.36 24.38 -22.81
C LYS A 45 -2.43 23.57 -23.52
N ASN A 46 -2.31 23.44 -24.82
CA ASN A 46 -3.31 22.77 -25.66
C ASN A 46 -3.65 21.34 -25.19
N LYS A 47 -2.64 20.61 -24.72
CA LYS A 47 -2.84 19.24 -24.18
C LYS A 47 -3.81 19.19 -22.99
N TYR A 48 -3.82 20.21 -22.11
CA TYR A 48 -4.76 20.28 -20.99
C TYR A 48 -6.17 20.59 -21.47
N LYS A 49 -6.30 21.52 -22.41
CA LYS A 49 -7.61 21.91 -22.98
C LYS A 49 -8.29 20.73 -23.69
N ILE A 50 -7.54 20.01 -24.52
CA ILE A 50 -8.04 18.82 -25.24
C ILE A 50 -8.45 17.72 -24.25
N ARG A 51 -7.60 17.42 -23.29
CA ARG A 51 -7.85 16.39 -22.27
C ARG A 51 -9.07 16.74 -21.43
N LEU A 52 -9.16 17.97 -20.94
CA LEU A 52 -10.30 18.44 -20.13
C LEU A 52 -11.63 18.37 -20.89
N LYS A 53 -11.63 18.79 -22.16
CA LYS A 53 -12.83 18.70 -23.02
C LYS A 53 -13.30 17.26 -23.16
N ARG A 54 -12.37 16.33 -23.42
CA ARG A 54 -12.68 14.90 -23.54
C ARG A 54 -13.22 14.31 -22.24
N GLU A 55 -12.59 14.61 -21.11
CA GLU A 55 -13.00 14.09 -19.80
C GLU A 55 -14.37 14.60 -19.39
N LEU A 56 -14.61 15.91 -19.49
CA LEU A 56 -15.92 16.50 -19.19
C LEU A 56 -17.03 15.91 -20.08
N PHE A 57 -16.76 15.73 -21.38
CA PHE A 57 -17.72 15.11 -22.28
C PHE A 57 -18.14 13.70 -21.79
N ILE A 58 -17.18 12.85 -21.44
CA ILE A 58 -17.47 11.47 -20.95
C ILE A 58 -18.18 11.50 -19.58
N ILE A 59 -17.73 12.35 -18.65
CA ILE A 59 -18.31 12.47 -17.31
C ILE A 59 -19.79 12.90 -17.40
N ILE A 60 -20.09 13.91 -18.21
CA ILE A 60 -21.45 14.40 -18.37
C ILE A 60 -22.33 13.41 -19.13
N LYS A 61 -21.85 12.86 -20.26
CA LYS A 61 -22.56 11.84 -21.03
C LYS A 61 -22.95 10.63 -20.19
N LYS A 62 -22.08 10.20 -19.28
CA LYS A 62 -22.33 9.05 -18.37
C LYS A 62 -23.02 9.45 -17.06
N LYS A 63 -23.44 10.71 -16.88
CA LYS A 63 -24.09 11.23 -15.66
C LYS A 63 -23.27 11.00 -14.37
N LEU A 64 -21.94 11.12 -14.45
CA LEU A 64 -21.02 10.83 -13.34
C LEU A 64 -20.67 12.06 -12.51
N ALA A 65 -21.05 13.25 -12.92
CA ALA A 65 -20.71 14.51 -12.24
C ALA A 65 -21.17 14.53 -10.78
N LYS A 66 -22.38 13.99 -10.49
CA LYS A 66 -22.92 13.91 -9.13
C LYS A 66 -22.00 13.15 -8.15
N TYR A 67 -21.35 12.11 -8.60
CA TYR A 67 -20.45 11.30 -7.77
C TYR A 67 -19.15 12.03 -7.46
N LEU A 68 -18.66 12.86 -8.39
CA LEU A 68 -17.50 13.72 -8.14
C LEU A 68 -17.86 14.82 -7.12
N PHE A 69 -19.06 15.39 -7.17
CA PHE A 69 -19.54 16.32 -6.15
C PHE A 69 -19.64 15.65 -4.77
N GLN A 70 -20.18 14.43 -4.67
CA GLN A 70 -20.20 13.70 -3.41
C GLN A 70 -18.79 13.44 -2.86
N ALA A 71 -17.85 13.11 -3.74
CA ALA A 71 -16.45 12.93 -3.33
C ALA A 71 -15.83 14.24 -2.82
N MET A 72 -16.15 15.38 -3.44
CA MET A 72 -15.71 16.70 -2.98
C MET A 72 -16.33 17.09 -1.64
N ASP A 73 -17.64 16.85 -1.46
CA ASP A 73 -18.30 17.14 -0.18
C ASP A 73 -17.65 16.38 0.98
N ILE A 74 -17.16 15.16 0.73
CA ILE A 74 -16.37 14.41 1.72
C ILE A 74 -15.06 15.14 2.03
N LEU A 75 -14.35 15.63 1.03
CA LEU A 75 -13.10 16.37 1.22
C LEU A 75 -13.35 17.70 1.92
N ASP A 76 -14.37 18.44 1.52
CA ASP A 76 -14.74 19.70 2.17
C ASP A 76 -15.02 19.51 3.67
N MET A 77 -15.71 18.42 4.05
CA MET A 77 -15.93 18.07 5.44
C MET A 77 -14.65 17.73 6.20
N THR A 78 -13.65 17.17 5.53
CA THR A 78 -12.36 16.84 6.16
C THR A 78 -11.43 18.05 6.25
N HIS A 79 -11.63 19.05 5.41
CA HIS A 79 -10.85 20.28 5.37
C HIS A 79 -11.45 21.44 6.19
N SER A 80 -12.76 21.37 6.50
CA SER A 80 -13.49 22.44 7.20
C SER A 80 -13.37 22.42 8.71
N ILE A 81 -12.47 21.61 9.26
CA ILE A 81 -12.25 21.57 10.71
C ILE A 81 -11.39 22.77 11.08
N GLU A 82 -11.90 23.65 11.93
CA GLU A 82 -11.17 24.81 12.43
C GLU A 82 -9.80 24.36 12.99
N GLY A 83 -8.74 24.81 12.33
CA GLY A 83 -7.36 24.57 12.74
C GLY A 83 -6.81 23.15 12.56
N ASP A 84 -7.56 22.19 12.03
CA ASP A 84 -7.09 20.79 11.93
C ASP A 84 -7.42 20.13 10.59
N TYR A 85 -6.61 20.43 9.58
CA TYR A 85 -6.68 19.82 8.25
C TYR A 85 -6.38 18.32 8.30
N ILE A 86 -7.27 17.48 7.75
CA ILE A 86 -7.03 16.05 7.59
C ILE A 86 -6.55 15.77 6.16
N PRO A 87 -5.26 15.47 5.95
CA PRO A 87 -4.74 15.17 4.63
C PRO A 87 -5.28 13.87 4.09
N HIS A 88 -5.38 13.77 2.77
CA HIS A 88 -5.76 12.54 2.09
C HIS A 88 -4.81 12.19 0.95
N VAL A 89 -4.79 10.93 0.58
CA VAL A 89 -4.18 10.43 -0.66
C VAL A 89 -5.22 9.61 -1.38
N THR A 90 -5.36 9.87 -2.66
CA THR A 90 -6.29 9.10 -3.50
C THR A 90 -5.58 7.91 -4.10
N ARG A 91 -6.18 6.75 -4.03
CA ARG A 91 -5.67 5.55 -4.68
C ARG A 91 -6.58 5.07 -5.80
N GLY A 92 -6.15 4.03 -6.50
CA GLY A 92 -6.94 3.48 -7.59
C GLY A 92 -6.83 4.30 -8.86
N SER A 93 -7.87 4.25 -9.68
CA SER A 93 -7.86 4.82 -11.02
C SER A 93 -8.34 6.26 -11.12
N CYS A 94 -8.97 6.83 -10.10
CA CYS A 94 -9.48 8.21 -10.16
C CYS A 94 -8.37 9.26 -10.29
N GLY A 95 -7.17 8.98 -9.79
CA GLY A 95 -5.98 9.80 -10.05
C GLY A 95 -5.52 9.86 -11.52
N SER A 96 -6.18 9.10 -12.42
CA SER A 96 -5.94 9.20 -13.86
C SER A 96 -6.75 10.31 -14.54
N SER A 97 -7.63 10.98 -13.79
CA SER A 97 -8.51 12.05 -14.32
C SER A 97 -7.96 13.43 -14.04
N LEU A 98 -7.86 14.25 -15.09
CA LEU A 98 -7.54 15.67 -14.97
C LEU A 98 -8.65 16.43 -14.22
N VAL A 99 -9.91 16.05 -14.41
CA VAL A 99 -11.03 16.64 -13.66
C VAL A 99 -10.89 16.35 -12.17
N CYS A 100 -10.56 15.10 -11.78
CA CYS A 100 -10.31 14.76 -10.37
C CYS A 100 -9.10 15.54 -9.80
N TYR A 101 -8.05 15.76 -10.60
CA TYR A 101 -6.91 16.59 -10.19
C TYR A 101 -7.33 18.05 -9.97
N LEU A 102 -8.06 18.64 -10.91
CA LEU A 102 -8.51 20.04 -10.83
C LEU A 102 -9.49 20.27 -9.66
N LEU A 103 -10.30 19.27 -9.33
CA LEU A 103 -11.21 19.28 -8.18
C LEU A 103 -10.51 19.04 -6.81
N GLY A 104 -9.22 18.72 -6.79
CA GLY A 104 -8.52 18.36 -5.54
C GLY A 104 -8.78 16.93 -5.03
N ILE A 105 -9.55 16.13 -5.75
CA ILE A 105 -9.78 14.72 -5.43
C ILE A 105 -8.46 13.94 -5.52
N SER A 106 -7.61 14.25 -6.50
CA SER A 106 -6.27 13.68 -6.67
C SER A 106 -5.19 14.75 -6.59
N HIS A 107 -4.01 14.39 -6.09
CA HIS A 107 -2.83 15.24 -6.06
C HIS A 107 -1.87 14.98 -7.24
N VAL A 108 -2.19 14.02 -8.10
CA VAL A 108 -1.35 13.63 -9.25
C VAL A 108 -1.86 14.30 -10.51
N ASP A 109 -1.02 15.10 -11.15
CA ASP A 109 -1.32 15.66 -12.48
C ASP A 109 -1.16 14.57 -13.56
N PRO A 110 -2.25 14.09 -14.17
CA PRO A 110 -2.17 12.98 -15.11
C PRO A 110 -1.53 13.38 -16.45
N ILE A 111 -1.45 14.69 -16.76
CA ILE A 111 -0.85 15.18 -18.02
C ILE A 111 0.67 15.18 -17.91
N ILE A 112 1.21 15.70 -16.79
CA ILE A 112 2.67 15.72 -16.56
C ILE A 112 3.23 14.30 -16.53
N HIS A 113 2.50 13.38 -15.88
CA HIS A 113 2.95 12.02 -15.68
C HIS A 113 2.52 11.04 -16.77
N ASN A 114 1.92 11.53 -17.86
CA ASN A 114 1.45 10.71 -18.98
C ASN A 114 0.61 9.51 -18.50
N ILE A 115 -0.50 9.80 -17.80
CA ILE A 115 -1.43 8.79 -17.27
C ILE A 115 -2.69 8.75 -18.12
N SER A 116 -3.11 7.55 -18.53
CA SER A 116 -4.27 7.37 -19.40
C SER A 116 -5.59 7.56 -18.65
N PHE A 117 -6.45 8.48 -19.13
CA PHE A 117 -7.81 8.63 -18.61
C PHE A 117 -8.66 7.38 -18.79
N SER A 118 -8.40 6.63 -19.86
CA SER A 118 -9.17 5.43 -20.17
C SER A 118 -9.07 4.35 -19.08
N ARG A 119 -8.02 4.43 -18.23
CA ARG A 119 -7.90 3.57 -17.04
C ARG A 119 -8.98 3.88 -16.00
N PHE A 120 -9.42 5.12 -15.88
CA PHE A 120 -10.50 5.57 -15.00
C PHE A 120 -11.86 5.45 -15.68
N LEU A 121 -12.06 6.14 -16.79
CA LEU A 121 -13.30 6.20 -17.57
C LEU A 121 -13.01 6.12 -19.07
N ASN A 122 -13.87 5.42 -19.78
CA ASN A 122 -13.90 5.40 -21.24
C ASN A 122 -15.31 5.07 -21.74
N GLU A 123 -15.49 5.10 -23.05
CA GLU A 123 -16.77 4.88 -23.71
C GLU A 123 -17.33 3.47 -23.46
N PHE A 124 -16.46 2.47 -23.33
CA PHE A 124 -16.80 1.04 -23.21
C PHE A 124 -17.00 0.60 -21.76
N ARG A 125 -16.81 1.49 -20.79
CA ARG A 125 -16.95 1.14 -19.38
C ARG A 125 -18.37 1.44 -18.88
N ASP A 126 -19.15 0.40 -18.58
CA ASP A 126 -20.50 0.54 -18.02
C ASP A 126 -20.53 0.61 -16.50
N SER A 127 -19.48 0.10 -15.83
CA SER A 127 -19.39 0.16 -14.37
C SER A 127 -19.07 1.58 -13.90
N LEU A 128 -19.69 1.97 -12.78
CA LEU A 128 -19.32 3.21 -12.10
C LEU A 128 -17.85 3.20 -11.70
N PRO A 129 -17.18 4.35 -11.73
CA PRO A 129 -15.81 4.46 -11.23
C PRO A 129 -15.76 4.31 -9.71
N ASP A 130 -14.65 3.79 -9.20
CA ASP A 130 -14.36 3.78 -7.78
C ASP A 130 -13.56 5.03 -7.40
N VAL A 131 -13.92 5.66 -6.28
CA VAL A 131 -13.11 6.71 -5.64
C VAL A 131 -12.69 6.19 -4.27
N ASP A 132 -11.40 6.04 -4.09
CA ASP A 132 -10.80 5.50 -2.87
C ASP A 132 -9.95 6.58 -2.22
N PHE A 133 -10.31 6.99 -1.01
CA PHE A 133 -9.55 7.92 -0.19
C PHE A 133 -8.81 7.19 0.92
N ASP A 134 -7.52 7.42 1.02
CA ASP A 134 -6.73 7.09 2.21
C ASP A 134 -6.65 8.31 3.11
N PHE A 135 -7.08 8.16 4.35
CA PHE A 135 -6.93 9.15 5.41
C PHE A 135 -6.03 8.63 6.54
N PRO A 136 -5.50 9.48 7.42
CA PRO A 136 -4.82 9.03 8.61
C PRO A 136 -5.70 8.06 9.41
N TYR A 137 -5.17 6.87 9.74
CA TYR A 137 -5.98 5.79 10.33
C TYR A 137 -6.64 6.18 11.66
N ASN A 138 -5.98 7.04 12.42
CA ASN A 138 -6.43 7.55 13.71
C ASN A 138 -7.50 8.65 13.60
N ARG A 139 -7.79 9.17 12.40
CA ARG A 139 -8.81 10.19 12.13
C ARG A 139 -10.03 9.62 11.38
N ARG A 140 -9.98 8.37 10.96
CA ARG A 140 -11.04 7.77 10.11
C ARG A 140 -12.41 7.72 10.78
N ASP A 141 -12.46 7.43 12.07
CA ASP A 141 -13.73 7.32 12.80
C ASP A 141 -14.40 8.69 12.96
N GLU A 142 -13.62 9.75 13.09
CA GLU A 142 -14.10 11.13 13.04
C GLU A 142 -14.73 11.47 11.69
N ILE A 143 -14.11 11.03 10.60
CA ILE A 143 -14.65 11.22 9.25
C ILE A 143 -16.00 10.51 9.12
N PHE A 144 -16.12 9.27 9.59
CA PHE A 144 -17.41 8.57 9.57
C PHE A 144 -18.48 9.28 10.38
N LEU A 145 -18.14 9.84 11.53
CA LEU A 145 -19.08 10.63 12.35
C LEU A 145 -19.57 11.87 11.59
N LYS A 146 -18.66 12.60 10.93
CA LYS A 146 -19.01 13.77 10.12
C LYS A 146 -19.91 13.42 8.94
N LEU A 147 -19.61 12.32 8.26
CA LEU A 147 -20.44 11.80 7.16
C LEU A 147 -21.85 11.47 7.63
N GLN A 148 -21.99 10.83 8.80
CA GLN A 148 -23.29 10.52 9.37
C GLN A 148 -24.08 11.78 9.73
N ASN A 149 -23.41 12.77 10.30
CA ASN A 149 -24.04 14.04 10.66
C ASN A 149 -24.47 14.85 9.42
N ARG A 150 -23.73 14.74 8.32
CA ARG A 150 -24.03 15.42 7.05
C ARG A 150 -25.18 14.76 6.30
N TRP A 151 -25.25 13.43 6.33
CA TRP A 151 -26.24 12.63 5.61
C TRP A 151 -26.95 11.61 6.53
N PRO A 152 -27.71 12.08 7.51
CA PRO A 152 -28.37 11.20 8.49
C PRO A 152 -29.35 10.26 7.80
N GLY A 153 -29.22 8.95 8.07
CA GLY A 153 -30.06 7.91 7.46
C GLY A 153 -29.87 7.67 5.96
N LYS A 154 -28.92 8.37 5.32
CA LYS A 154 -28.68 8.27 3.86
C LYS A 154 -27.38 7.60 3.49
N ILE A 155 -26.48 7.33 4.42
CA ILE A 155 -25.22 6.61 4.16
C ILE A 155 -25.16 5.30 4.91
N ALA A 156 -24.65 4.27 4.23
CA ALA A 156 -24.47 2.95 4.79
C ALA A 156 -23.07 2.40 4.52
N ARG A 157 -22.55 1.58 5.45
CA ARG A 157 -21.35 0.77 5.23
C ARG A 157 -21.72 -0.53 4.58
N ILE A 158 -21.01 -0.91 3.53
CA ILE A 158 -21.26 -2.17 2.83
C ILE A 158 -20.62 -3.36 3.57
N SER A 159 -21.16 -4.54 3.31
CA SER A 159 -20.66 -5.82 3.81
C SER A 159 -19.71 -6.48 2.81
N ASN A 160 -18.92 -7.43 3.31
CA ASN A 160 -18.35 -8.48 2.48
C ASN A 160 -19.14 -9.77 2.74
N HIS A 161 -19.53 -10.46 1.68
CA HIS A 161 -20.08 -11.81 1.77
C HIS A 161 -18.91 -12.78 1.96
N VAL A 162 -18.84 -13.36 3.14
CA VAL A 162 -17.82 -14.34 3.49
C VAL A 162 -18.33 -15.73 3.15
N HIS A 163 -17.57 -16.47 2.35
CA HIS A 163 -17.87 -17.85 1.99
C HIS A 163 -16.89 -18.82 2.67
N TYR A 164 -17.32 -20.05 2.85
CA TYR A 164 -16.43 -21.09 3.31
C TYR A 164 -15.48 -21.49 2.16
N HIS A 165 -14.19 -21.27 2.34
CA HIS A 165 -13.15 -21.87 1.52
C HIS A 165 -12.70 -23.19 2.17
N GLU A 166 -12.06 -24.10 1.43
CA GLU A 166 -11.67 -25.44 1.84
C GLU A 166 -11.17 -25.54 3.31
N LYS A 167 -10.20 -24.70 3.70
CA LYS A 167 -9.65 -24.69 5.07
C LYS A 167 -10.64 -24.26 6.14
N SER A 168 -11.49 -23.31 5.84
CA SER A 168 -12.52 -22.83 6.78
C SER A 168 -13.69 -23.80 6.86
N ALA A 169 -14.08 -24.41 5.76
CA ALA A 169 -15.07 -25.48 5.70
C ALA A 169 -14.62 -26.69 6.51
N ARG A 170 -13.36 -27.13 6.33
CA ARG A 170 -12.81 -28.26 7.10
C ARG A 170 -12.71 -27.96 8.59
N ARG A 171 -12.33 -26.75 8.99
CA ARG A 171 -12.32 -26.35 10.40
C ARG A 171 -13.72 -26.39 11.01
N GLU A 172 -14.72 -25.95 10.29
CA GLU A 172 -16.11 -26.01 10.72
C GLU A 172 -16.63 -27.44 10.76
N ALA A 173 -16.30 -28.26 9.77
CA ALA A 173 -16.64 -29.68 9.74
C ALA A 173 -16.06 -30.44 10.96
N LEU A 174 -14.81 -30.17 11.32
CA LEU A 174 -14.19 -30.74 12.54
C LEU A 174 -14.96 -30.34 13.80
N ARG A 175 -15.36 -29.07 13.92
CA ARG A 175 -16.17 -28.59 15.06
C ARG A 175 -17.53 -29.27 15.12
N ARG A 176 -18.23 -29.38 13.99
CA ARG A 176 -19.52 -30.11 13.90
C ARG A 176 -19.38 -31.60 14.16
N SER A 177 -18.18 -32.15 14.01
CA SER A 177 -17.86 -33.53 14.34
C SER A 177 -17.33 -33.72 15.77
N GLY A 178 -17.45 -32.68 16.64
CA GLY A 178 -17.16 -32.78 18.08
C GLY A 178 -15.77 -32.34 18.50
N VAL A 179 -14.91 -31.88 17.59
CA VAL A 179 -13.57 -31.36 17.94
C VAL A 179 -13.71 -30.02 18.65
N LYS A 180 -13.32 -29.96 19.93
CA LYS A 180 -13.36 -28.76 20.78
C LYS A 180 -12.00 -28.03 20.79
N GLY A 181 -12.01 -26.74 21.08
CA GLY A 181 -10.81 -25.94 21.25
C GLY A 181 -10.29 -25.29 19.97
N PHE A 182 -9.05 -24.79 20.03
CA PHE A 182 -8.40 -24.12 18.90
C PHE A 182 -7.89 -25.15 17.89
N ILE A 183 -8.30 -25.00 16.64
CA ILE A 183 -7.86 -25.84 15.51
C ILE A 183 -6.92 -25.01 14.65
N GLY A 184 -5.63 -25.23 14.79
CA GLY A 184 -4.58 -24.55 14.05
C GLY A 184 -4.50 -24.99 12.59
N LYS A 185 -3.63 -24.34 11.83
CA LYS A 185 -3.45 -24.63 10.40
C LYS A 185 -2.85 -26.03 10.15
N HIS A 186 -1.96 -26.49 11.05
CA HIS A 186 -1.33 -27.81 11.01
C HIS A 186 -2.29 -28.93 11.43
N ASP A 187 -3.29 -28.60 12.24
CA ASP A 187 -4.23 -29.58 12.77
C ASP A 187 -5.32 -29.96 11.77
N LEU A 188 -5.58 -29.13 10.76
CA LEU A 188 -6.67 -29.32 9.81
C LEU A 188 -6.62 -30.66 9.06
N TYR A 189 -5.42 -31.17 8.80
CA TYR A 189 -5.19 -32.39 8.06
C TYR A 189 -4.46 -33.46 8.92
N ASN A 190 -4.35 -33.21 10.22
CA ASN A 190 -3.69 -34.14 11.13
C ASN A 190 -4.67 -35.19 11.62
N ASN A 191 -4.39 -36.47 11.36
CA ASN A 191 -5.21 -37.60 11.77
C ASN A 191 -5.34 -37.76 13.30
N LYS A 192 -4.52 -37.04 14.09
CA LYS A 192 -4.61 -37.04 15.55
C LYS A 192 -5.91 -36.46 16.09
N LEU A 193 -6.58 -35.55 15.33
CA LEU A 193 -7.87 -34.98 15.73
C LEU A 193 -9.07 -35.85 15.36
N ILE A 194 -8.88 -36.83 14.48
CA ILE A 194 -9.92 -37.73 14.00
C ILE A 194 -9.49 -39.16 14.32
N LYS A 195 -10.20 -39.80 15.23
CA LYS A 195 -9.80 -41.10 15.80
C LYS A 195 -10.23 -42.29 14.97
N ASP A 196 -11.21 -42.14 14.08
CA ASP A 196 -11.79 -43.23 13.31
C ASP A 196 -12.16 -42.80 11.88
N GLU A 197 -12.22 -43.76 10.96
CA GLU A 197 -12.52 -43.53 9.54
C GLU A 197 -13.97 -43.06 9.30
N VAL A 198 -14.91 -43.40 10.18
CA VAL A 198 -16.30 -42.93 10.06
C VAL A 198 -16.37 -41.42 10.29
N THR A 199 -15.72 -40.96 11.35
CA THR A 199 -15.60 -39.51 11.65
C THR A 199 -14.86 -38.76 10.53
N LYS A 200 -13.82 -39.36 9.96
CA LYS A 200 -13.07 -38.79 8.84
C LYS A 200 -13.96 -38.61 7.60
N SER A 201 -14.69 -39.67 7.22
CA SER A 201 -15.63 -39.64 6.10
C SER A 201 -16.72 -38.57 6.32
N LYS A 202 -17.25 -38.47 7.55
CA LYS A 202 -18.21 -37.41 7.93
C LYS A 202 -17.62 -36.02 7.80
N VAL A 203 -16.39 -35.80 8.27
CA VAL A 203 -15.69 -34.48 8.14
C VAL A 203 -15.46 -34.14 6.69
N ASP A 204 -15.03 -35.05 5.84
CA ASP A 204 -14.78 -34.83 4.43
C ASP A 204 -16.09 -34.49 3.67
N LYS A 205 -17.18 -35.20 3.99
CA LYS A 205 -18.53 -34.92 3.46
C LYS A 205 -18.99 -33.52 3.83
N ILE A 206 -18.98 -33.16 5.12
CA ILE A 206 -19.38 -31.83 5.59
C ILE A 206 -18.47 -30.74 5.01
N THR A 207 -17.16 -30.99 4.86
CA THR A 207 -16.23 -30.06 4.25
C THR A 207 -16.63 -29.74 2.81
N LYS A 208 -17.00 -30.78 2.03
CA LYS A 208 -17.43 -30.60 0.64
C LYS A 208 -18.77 -29.86 0.55
N GLU A 209 -19.73 -30.19 1.41
CA GLU A 209 -21.03 -29.52 1.46
C GLU A 209 -20.93 -28.04 1.83
N LEU A 210 -20.03 -27.70 2.77
CA LEU A 210 -19.81 -26.31 3.18
C LEU A 210 -18.97 -25.48 2.19
N SER A 211 -18.13 -26.11 1.38
CA SER A 211 -17.24 -25.39 0.46
C SER A 211 -18.03 -24.47 -0.47
N GLU A 212 -17.56 -23.22 -0.60
CA GLU A 212 -18.16 -22.14 -1.39
C GLU A 212 -19.56 -21.68 -0.93
N THR A 213 -20.13 -22.24 0.16
CA THR A 213 -21.38 -21.76 0.72
C THR A 213 -21.21 -20.47 1.52
N PHE A 214 -22.27 -19.67 1.61
CA PHE A 214 -22.27 -18.45 2.40
C PHE A 214 -22.08 -18.75 3.90
N ARG A 215 -21.13 -18.05 4.52
CA ARG A 215 -20.80 -18.18 5.93
C ARG A 215 -21.39 -17.07 6.80
N GLY A 216 -21.43 -15.85 6.26
CA GLY A 216 -21.90 -14.69 6.99
C GLY A 216 -21.38 -13.39 6.40
N TYR A 217 -21.75 -12.30 7.03
CA TYR A 217 -21.29 -10.96 6.67
C TYR A 217 -20.07 -10.56 7.50
N SER A 218 -19.16 -9.84 6.88
CA SER A 218 -18.15 -9.03 7.58
C SER A 218 -18.21 -7.60 7.11
N LEU A 219 -17.83 -6.67 7.96
CA LEU A 219 -17.80 -5.26 7.60
C LEU A 219 -16.72 -5.00 6.53
N HIS A 220 -17.07 -4.28 5.45
CA HIS A 220 -16.08 -3.82 4.49
C HIS A 220 -15.15 -2.77 5.12
N CYS A 221 -13.87 -2.81 4.77
CA CYS A 221 -12.84 -1.99 5.44
C CYS A 221 -13.07 -0.48 5.36
N GLY A 222 -13.70 0.02 4.30
CA GLY A 222 -13.91 1.46 4.09
C GLY A 222 -15.14 1.82 3.26
N GLY A 223 -15.78 0.84 2.61
CA GLY A 223 -16.85 1.08 1.64
C GLY A 223 -18.09 1.71 2.25
N ILE A 224 -18.48 2.85 1.71
CA ILE A 224 -19.73 3.54 1.99
C ILE A 224 -20.55 3.71 0.70
N VAL A 225 -21.86 3.73 0.85
CA VAL A 225 -22.83 3.99 -0.22
C VAL A 225 -23.82 5.02 0.23
N TYR A 226 -24.17 5.94 -0.67
CA TYR A 226 -25.17 6.97 -0.45
C TYR A 226 -26.52 6.56 -1.04
N TYR A 227 -27.59 6.74 -0.27
CA TYR A 227 -28.99 6.53 -0.62
C TYR A 227 -29.73 7.86 -0.58
N GLU A 228 -30.17 8.33 -1.74
CA GLU A 228 -30.83 9.64 -1.86
C GLU A 228 -32.14 9.70 -1.07
N ASP A 229 -32.93 8.61 -1.12
CA ASP A 229 -34.25 8.50 -0.48
C ASP A 229 -34.20 7.85 0.92
N GLY A 230 -32.98 7.69 1.49
CA GLY A 230 -32.77 6.92 2.72
C GLY A 230 -32.42 5.46 2.47
N ILE A 231 -31.84 4.81 3.49
CA ILE A 231 -31.43 3.41 3.42
C ILE A 231 -32.67 2.51 3.53
N PRO A 232 -32.92 1.57 2.57
CA PRO A 232 -33.99 0.61 2.69
C PRO A 232 -33.88 -0.25 3.96
N GLU A 233 -34.95 -0.41 4.72
CA GLU A 233 -34.94 -1.12 6.01
C GLU A 233 -34.57 -2.59 5.89
N ASP A 234 -34.93 -3.25 4.81
CA ASP A 234 -34.63 -4.66 4.51
C ASP A 234 -33.16 -4.91 4.29
N LEU A 235 -32.40 -3.88 3.93
CA LEU A 235 -30.93 -3.96 3.76
C LEU A 235 -30.18 -3.82 5.07
N LEU A 236 -30.78 -3.25 6.10
CA LEU A 236 -30.13 -2.98 7.37
C LEU A 236 -29.80 -4.28 8.12
N MET A 237 -28.56 -4.40 8.59
CA MET A 237 -28.20 -5.51 9.47
C MET A 237 -28.84 -5.35 10.84
N LYS A 238 -29.61 -6.38 11.24
CA LYS A 238 -30.40 -6.37 12.49
C LYS A 238 -29.60 -6.80 13.73
N ASP A 239 -28.37 -7.24 13.57
CA ASP A 239 -27.60 -7.85 14.65
C ASP A 239 -27.00 -6.80 15.62
N LYS A 240 -27.36 -6.95 16.90
CA LYS A 240 -26.99 -6.02 17.97
C LYS A 240 -25.55 -6.12 18.44
N GLN A 241 -24.81 -7.19 18.11
CA GLN A 241 -23.46 -7.44 18.66
C GLN A 241 -22.37 -6.60 17.97
N GLU A 242 -22.53 -6.20 16.72
CA GLU A 242 -21.55 -5.37 16.02
C GLU A 242 -21.63 -3.88 16.33
N ARG A 243 -22.65 -3.43 17.06
CA ARG A 243 -22.85 -2.03 17.48
C ARG A 243 -21.80 -1.51 18.48
N ARG A 244 -20.88 -2.33 18.97
CA ARG A 244 -20.02 -1.94 20.11
C ARG A 244 -18.80 -1.10 19.75
N ILE A 245 -18.40 -0.99 18.49
CA ILE A 245 -17.12 -0.34 18.18
C ILE A 245 -17.27 0.94 17.34
N TYR A 246 -18.30 1.05 16.48
CA TYR A 246 -18.45 2.19 15.56
C TYR A 246 -19.93 2.60 15.40
N ASN A 247 -20.45 3.28 16.37
CA ASN A 247 -21.86 3.71 16.48
C ASN A 247 -22.32 4.72 15.43
N THR A 248 -21.60 4.90 14.31
CA THR A 248 -21.80 6.07 13.49
C THR A 248 -22.53 5.81 12.19
N ILE A 249 -22.21 4.77 11.44
CA ILE A 249 -22.87 4.48 10.15
C ILE A 249 -23.36 3.04 10.15
N GLN A 250 -24.64 2.86 9.80
CA GLN A 250 -25.25 1.54 9.77
C GLN A 250 -24.64 0.66 8.68
N GLN A 251 -24.51 -0.64 8.97
CA GLN A 251 -24.07 -1.64 8.02
C GLN A 251 -25.28 -2.22 7.28
N ILE A 252 -25.11 -2.45 5.97
CA ILE A 252 -26.10 -3.11 5.13
C ILE A 252 -25.60 -4.49 4.68
N THR A 253 -26.55 -5.35 4.31
CA THR A 253 -26.27 -6.71 3.82
C THR A 253 -25.59 -6.73 2.46
N HIS A 254 -25.71 -5.69 1.65
CA HIS A 254 -25.14 -5.59 0.32
C HIS A 254 -23.61 -5.56 0.35
N ASP A 255 -23.02 -6.35 -0.54
CA ASP A 255 -21.59 -6.30 -0.87
C ASP A 255 -21.31 -5.37 -2.08
N LYS A 256 -20.05 -5.25 -2.48
CA LYS A 256 -19.65 -4.46 -3.65
C LYS A 256 -20.33 -4.88 -4.96
N HIS A 257 -20.68 -6.15 -5.10
CA HIS A 257 -21.31 -6.67 -6.33
C HIS A 257 -22.79 -6.31 -6.37
N SER A 258 -23.48 -6.43 -5.25
CA SER A 258 -24.89 -6.02 -5.10
C SER A 258 -25.06 -4.51 -5.34
N VAL A 259 -24.21 -3.70 -4.71
CA VAL A 259 -24.16 -2.25 -4.90
C VAL A 259 -23.91 -1.86 -6.37
N SER A 260 -22.98 -2.58 -7.03
CA SER A 260 -22.68 -2.34 -8.46
C SER A 260 -23.86 -2.72 -9.38
N LYS A 261 -24.59 -3.80 -9.08
CA LYS A 261 -25.80 -4.19 -9.82
C LYS A 261 -26.90 -3.13 -9.73
N GLU A 262 -27.05 -2.50 -8.57
CA GLU A 262 -28.00 -1.39 -8.36
C GLU A 262 -27.50 -0.07 -8.96
N LYS A 263 -26.34 -0.06 -9.60
CA LYS A 263 -25.71 1.15 -10.16
C LYS A 263 -25.55 2.26 -9.13
N ARG A 264 -25.28 1.89 -7.86
CA ARG A 264 -24.98 2.85 -6.79
C ARG A 264 -23.48 3.12 -6.73
N PHE A 265 -23.15 4.34 -6.39
CA PHE A 265 -21.77 4.77 -6.27
C PHE A 265 -21.19 4.41 -4.90
N LYS A 266 -20.05 3.73 -4.94
CA LYS A 266 -19.31 3.36 -3.75
C LYS A 266 -18.09 4.28 -3.60
N ILE A 267 -17.90 4.81 -2.41
CA ILE A 267 -16.68 5.53 -2.00
C ILE A 267 -16.00 4.72 -0.88
N ASP A 268 -14.71 4.54 -0.99
CA ASP A 268 -13.93 3.88 0.06
C ASP A 268 -13.20 4.91 0.94
N ILE A 269 -13.58 4.96 2.20
CA ILE A 269 -12.89 5.73 3.25
C ILE A 269 -11.92 4.77 3.95
N LEU A 270 -10.69 4.78 3.48
CA LEU A 270 -9.66 3.85 3.90
C LEU A 270 -8.70 4.50 4.90
N SER A 271 -7.89 3.70 5.55
CA SER A 271 -6.94 4.18 6.54
C SER A 271 -5.50 3.99 6.10
N SER A 272 -4.69 5.03 6.25
CA SER A 272 -3.27 5.04 5.96
C SER A 272 -2.45 5.37 7.23
N ARG A 273 -1.53 4.48 7.56
CA ARG A 273 -0.57 4.74 8.64
C ARG A 273 0.52 5.70 8.19
N GLY A 274 0.92 5.63 6.92
CA GLY A 274 1.89 6.56 6.36
C GLY A 274 1.40 8.00 6.41
N LEU A 275 0.10 8.25 6.18
CA LEU A 275 -0.48 9.59 6.36
C LEU A 275 -0.51 10.01 7.81
N ALA A 276 -0.86 9.11 8.75
CA ALA A 276 -0.83 9.43 10.17
C ALA A 276 0.59 9.75 10.65
N GLN A 277 1.57 8.97 10.23
CA GLN A 277 2.99 9.21 10.48
C GLN A 277 3.42 10.57 9.94
N LEU A 278 3.13 10.86 8.66
CA LEU A 278 3.50 12.13 8.04
C LEU A 278 2.81 13.32 8.71
N SER A 279 1.53 13.19 9.05
CA SER A 279 0.77 14.26 9.74
C SER A 279 1.37 14.59 11.11
N GLU A 280 1.79 13.57 11.87
CA GLU A 280 2.42 13.80 13.18
C GLU A 280 3.78 14.47 13.03
N VAL A 281 4.60 14.07 12.05
CA VAL A 281 5.88 14.71 11.76
C VAL A 281 5.68 16.17 11.36
N TYR A 282 4.75 16.46 10.44
CA TYR A 282 4.47 17.83 10.01
C TYR A 282 3.98 18.71 11.14
N LYS A 283 3.04 18.21 11.95
CA LYS A 283 2.52 18.94 13.12
C LYS A 283 3.61 19.25 14.16
N SER A 284 4.60 18.39 14.28
CA SER A 284 5.73 18.59 15.20
C SER A 284 6.74 19.63 14.71
N ILE A 285 6.95 19.73 13.38
CA ILE A 285 7.99 20.59 12.79
C ILE A 285 7.39 21.88 12.24
N PHE A 286 6.23 21.80 11.62
CA PHE A 286 5.57 22.89 10.91
C PHE A 286 4.12 23.02 11.36
N PRO A 287 3.85 23.41 12.62
CA PRO A 287 2.49 23.38 13.20
C PRO A 287 1.47 24.21 12.40
N GLU A 288 1.93 25.29 11.75
CA GLU A 288 1.08 26.21 10.96
C GLU A 288 0.97 25.81 9.47
N LYS A 289 1.70 24.76 9.02
CA LYS A 289 1.71 24.36 7.61
C LYS A 289 0.89 23.08 7.40
N GLN A 290 0.08 23.09 6.37
CA GLN A 290 -0.60 21.90 5.88
C GLN A 290 0.33 21.09 4.96
N ILE A 291 0.12 19.77 4.92
CA ILE A 291 0.82 18.89 3.98
C ILE A 291 0.32 19.20 2.56
N SER A 292 1.23 19.59 1.68
CA SER A 292 0.95 19.75 0.26
C SER A 292 1.68 18.69 -0.55
N PHE A 293 0.95 17.77 -1.17
CA PHE A 293 1.53 16.80 -2.11
C PHE A 293 1.87 17.40 -3.47
N GLU A 294 1.54 18.67 -3.70
CA GLU A 294 1.90 19.42 -4.90
C GLU A 294 3.27 20.08 -4.77
N ASP A 295 3.74 20.26 -3.55
CA ASP A 295 5.11 20.70 -3.31
C ASP A 295 6.07 19.56 -3.67
N THR A 296 6.78 19.74 -4.77
CA THR A 296 7.77 18.80 -5.30
C THR A 296 9.20 19.23 -5.00
N SER A 297 9.41 20.29 -4.22
CA SER A 297 10.74 20.87 -3.93
C SER A 297 11.69 19.89 -3.22
N HIS A 298 11.14 18.93 -2.49
CA HIS A 298 11.87 17.90 -1.77
C HIS A 298 12.22 16.67 -2.64
N ILE A 299 11.64 16.55 -3.85
CA ILE A 299 11.92 15.43 -4.75
C ILE A 299 13.29 15.62 -5.39
N GLY A 300 14.11 14.58 -5.33
CA GLY A 300 15.48 14.65 -5.84
C GLY A 300 16.47 15.30 -4.88
N ASP A 301 16.07 15.63 -3.65
CA ASP A 301 16.98 16.09 -2.60
C ASP A 301 18.13 15.09 -2.41
N LYS A 302 19.37 15.60 -2.46
CA LYS A 302 20.57 14.77 -2.47
C LYS A 302 20.68 13.87 -1.23
N LYS A 303 20.42 14.43 -0.04
CA LYS A 303 20.52 13.68 1.22
C LYS A 303 19.51 12.53 1.27
N THR A 304 18.30 12.78 0.79
CA THR A 304 17.22 11.78 0.69
C THR A 304 17.55 10.72 -0.35
N CYS A 305 18.02 11.10 -1.54
CA CYS A 305 18.44 10.16 -2.58
C CYS A 305 19.57 9.25 -2.11
N ASP A 306 20.60 9.80 -1.46
CA ASP A 306 21.73 9.04 -0.93
C ASP A 306 21.28 8.06 0.17
N MET A 307 20.35 8.46 1.02
CA MET A 307 19.75 7.59 2.04
C MET A 307 19.01 6.41 1.41
N LEU A 308 18.16 6.68 0.41
CA LEU A 308 17.41 5.63 -0.31
C LEU A 308 18.34 4.69 -1.08
N ALA A 309 19.35 5.22 -1.76
CA ALA A 309 20.31 4.43 -2.53
C ALA A 309 21.12 3.46 -1.65
N ARG A 310 21.38 3.80 -0.38
CA ARG A 310 21.96 2.88 0.62
C ARG A 310 20.95 1.85 1.15
N GLY A 311 19.67 1.96 0.78
CA GLY A 311 18.61 1.09 1.29
C GLY A 311 18.22 1.38 2.74
N ASP A 312 18.40 2.60 3.22
CA ASP A 312 17.96 3.02 4.56
C ASP A 312 16.48 3.42 4.54
N ASN A 313 15.63 2.42 4.31
CA ASN A 313 14.18 2.57 4.11
C ASN A 313 13.33 2.13 5.31
N ILE A 314 13.93 1.62 6.38
CA ILE A 314 13.19 1.16 7.57
C ILE A 314 12.46 2.36 8.21
N GLY A 315 11.23 2.15 8.63
CA GLY A 315 10.35 3.18 9.18
C GLY A 315 9.59 3.99 8.13
N ILE A 316 9.98 3.96 6.85
CA ILE A 316 9.22 4.62 5.79
C ILE A 316 8.00 3.76 5.46
N THR A 317 6.86 4.07 6.06
CA THR A 317 5.62 3.30 5.85
C THR A 317 5.31 3.19 4.36
N LEU A 318 4.83 2.03 3.91
CA LEU A 318 4.64 1.61 2.52
C LEU A 318 5.92 1.21 1.77
N ALA A 319 7.10 1.67 2.16
CA ALA A 319 8.35 1.43 1.44
C ALA A 319 9.42 0.67 2.26
N GLU A 320 9.13 0.26 3.50
CA GLU A 320 10.13 -0.34 4.39
C GLU A 320 10.46 -1.82 4.10
N SER A 321 9.72 -2.49 3.20
CA SER A 321 9.94 -3.93 2.99
C SER A 321 11.33 -4.25 2.40
N PRO A 322 11.90 -5.43 2.70
CA PRO A 322 13.18 -5.85 2.11
C PRO A 322 13.20 -5.87 0.58
N LEU A 323 12.05 -6.14 -0.06
CA LEU A 323 11.95 -6.11 -1.52
C LEU A 323 12.09 -4.68 -2.08
N ILE A 324 11.46 -3.69 -1.43
CA ILE A 324 11.60 -2.29 -1.85
C ILE A 324 13.01 -1.80 -1.53
N ARG A 325 13.61 -2.23 -0.42
CA ARG A 325 15.01 -1.94 -0.11
C ARG A 325 15.93 -2.35 -1.26
N LYS A 326 15.77 -3.58 -1.78
CA LYS A 326 16.53 -4.03 -2.96
C LYS A 326 16.30 -3.15 -4.19
N ALA A 327 15.05 -2.76 -4.43
CA ALA A 327 14.73 -1.86 -5.55
C ALA A 327 15.42 -0.50 -5.38
N PHE A 328 15.44 0.08 -4.17
CA PHE A 328 16.11 1.35 -3.91
C PHE A 328 17.62 1.28 -4.10
N ILE A 329 18.27 0.22 -3.61
CA ILE A 329 19.72 0.02 -3.79
C ILE A 329 20.06 -0.11 -5.28
N LYS A 330 19.27 -0.90 -6.03
CA LYS A 330 19.50 -1.19 -7.43
C LYS A 330 19.19 -0.01 -8.35
N LEU A 331 18.01 0.60 -8.16
CA LEU A 331 17.47 1.60 -9.07
C LEU A 331 17.80 3.04 -8.67
N LYS A 332 18.23 3.28 -7.43
CA LYS A 332 18.69 4.57 -6.89
C LYS A 332 17.75 5.75 -7.27
N PRO A 333 16.50 5.75 -6.80
CA PRO A 333 15.48 6.69 -7.26
C PRO A 333 15.86 8.13 -6.98
N LYS A 334 15.64 9.01 -7.99
CA LYS A 334 15.89 10.45 -7.93
C LYS A 334 14.67 11.30 -8.28
N THR A 335 13.70 10.71 -8.97
CA THR A 335 12.49 11.38 -9.43
C THR A 335 11.24 10.70 -8.87
N LEU A 336 10.09 11.37 -9.00
CA LEU A 336 8.80 10.78 -8.62
C LEU A 336 8.49 9.53 -9.48
N TYR A 337 8.88 9.54 -10.75
CA TYR A 337 8.76 8.36 -11.62
C TYR A 337 9.58 7.18 -11.08
N ASP A 338 10.84 7.41 -10.72
CA ASP A 338 11.72 6.35 -10.23
C ASP A 338 11.16 5.72 -8.95
N MET A 339 10.63 6.56 -8.06
CA MET A 339 9.96 6.10 -6.84
C MET A 339 8.72 5.24 -7.17
N ALA A 340 7.89 5.70 -8.10
CA ALA A 340 6.71 4.94 -8.55
C ALA A 340 7.11 3.59 -9.16
N VAL A 341 8.19 3.53 -9.93
CA VAL A 341 8.78 2.29 -10.45
C VAL A 341 9.24 1.38 -9.32
N CYS A 342 10.02 1.87 -8.35
CA CYS A 342 10.49 1.08 -7.21
C CYS A 342 9.34 0.46 -6.41
N LEU A 343 8.24 1.21 -6.20
CA LEU A 343 7.05 0.72 -5.50
C LEU A 343 6.25 -0.32 -6.32
N SER A 344 6.38 -0.29 -7.64
CA SER A 344 5.58 -1.12 -8.55
C SER A 344 6.29 -2.39 -8.99
N ILE A 345 7.60 -2.35 -9.16
CA ILE A 345 8.42 -3.46 -9.66
C ILE A 345 8.35 -4.72 -8.77
N ILE A 346 8.01 -4.56 -7.51
CA ILE A 346 7.84 -5.67 -6.57
C ILE A 346 6.59 -6.51 -6.86
N ARG A 347 5.68 -6.04 -7.70
CA ARG A 347 4.43 -6.73 -8.02
C ARG A 347 4.65 -7.90 -8.98
N PRO A 348 3.80 -8.93 -8.91
CA PRO A 348 3.95 -10.12 -9.77
C PRO A 348 3.91 -9.83 -11.27
N ALA A 349 3.11 -8.84 -11.70
CA ALA A 349 3.01 -8.46 -13.10
C ALA A 349 4.30 -7.88 -13.67
N ALA A 350 5.05 -7.13 -12.85
CA ALA A 350 6.34 -6.55 -13.22
C ALA A 350 7.51 -7.54 -13.08
N SER A 351 7.28 -8.85 -13.22
CA SER A 351 8.30 -9.88 -12.99
C SER A 351 9.51 -9.76 -13.95
N GLN A 352 9.29 -9.31 -15.18
CA GLN A 352 10.38 -9.05 -16.14
C GLN A 352 11.19 -7.82 -15.73
N ALA A 353 10.53 -6.74 -15.33
CA ALA A 353 11.19 -5.52 -14.89
C ALA A 353 12.06 -5.70 -13.62
N LYS A 354 11.86 -6.78 -12.85
CA LYS A 354 12.73 -7.11 -11.71
C LYS A 354 14.17 -7.45 -12.11
N GLN A 355 14.40 -7.76 -13.39
CA GLN A 355 15.72 -8.03 -13.93
C GLN A 355 16.50 -6.74 -14.21
N ALA A 356 15.81 -5.59 -14.30
CA ALA A 356 16.44 -4.31 -14.54
C ALA A 356 17.56 -4.01 -13.51
N GLU A 357 18.72 -3.62 -14.01
CA GLU A 357 19.87 -3.26 -13.19
C GLU A 357 19.92 -1.76 -12.88
N ALA A 358 19.24 -0.95 -13.68
CA ALA A 358 19.11 0.49 -13.51
C ALA A 358 17.69 0.97 -13.83
N ILE A 359 17.37 2.22 -13.45
CA ILE A 359 16.05 2.81 -13.71
C ILE A 359 15.76 2.96 -15.21
N GLU A 360 16.77 3.27 -16.01
CA GLU A 360 16.65 3.38 -17.47
C GLU A 360 16.28 2.04 -18.11
N ASP A 361 16.88 0.97 -17.63
CA ASP A 361 16.59 -0.39 -18.08
C ASP A 361 15.16 -0.81 -17.71
N ALA A 362 14.68 -0.39 -16.53
CA ALA A 362 13.30 -0.66 -16.12
C ALA A 362 12.24 -0.05 -17.04
N LYS A 363 12.56 1.05 -17.75
CA LYS A 363 11.65 1.70 -18.72
C LYS A 363 11.32 0.83 -19.93
N ASN A 364 12.14 -0.17 -20.21
CA ASN A 364 11.94 -1.10 -21.33
C ASN A 364 10.87 -2.16 -21.05
N TYR A 365 10.33 -2.20 -19.83
CA TYR A 365 9.37 -3.21 -19.41
C TYR A 365 8.00 -2.62 -19.11
N LEU A 366 6.95 -3.41 -19.26
CA LEU A 366 5.61 -3.05 -18.79
C LEU A 366 5.55 -3.16 -17.25
N ILE A 367 5.36 -2.03 -16.59
CA ILE A 367 5.31 -1.93 -15.13
C ILE A 367 3.89 -1.63 -14.66
N PHE A 368 3.21 -0.74 -15.38
CA PHE A 368 1.89 -0.23 -15.02
C PHE A 368 0.81 -0.77 -15.97
N ASP A 369 -0.44 -0.75 -15.51
CA ASP A 369 -1.61 -1.01 -16.35
C ASP A 369 -1.66 -0.08 -17.58
N ASP A 370 -1.25 1.18 -17.40
CA ASP A 370 -1.21 2.20 -18.43
C ASP A 370 -0.23 1.88 -19.55
N ASP A 371 0.92 1.27 -19.23
CA ASP A 371 1.92 0.87 -20.22
C ASP A 371 1.33 -0.16 -21.20
N ALA A 372 0.49 -1.05 -20.69
CA ALA A 372 -0.19 -2.02 -21.52
C ALA A 372 -1.27 -1.39 -22.42
N ILE A 373 -1.97 -0.35 -21.93
CA ILE A 373 -2.90 0.41 -22.77
C ILE A 373 -2.14 1.06 -23.93
N TYR A 374 -1.00 1.69 -23.64
CA TYR A 374 -0.17 2.33 -24.66
C TYR A 374 0.45 1.32 -25.62
N MET A 375 0.90 0.16 -25.16
CA MET A 375 1.42 -0.92 -25.99
C MET A 375 0.36 -1.43 -26.97
N ILE A 376 -0.85 -1.71 -26.49
CA ILE A 376 -1.95 -2.18 -27.34
C ILE A 376 -2.33 -1.10 -28.37
N LYS A 377 -2.48 0.16 -27.93
CA LYS A 377 -2.77 1.28 -28.83
C LYS A 377 -1.68 1.44 -29.90
N TYR A 378 -0.41 1.39 -29.49
CA TYR A 378 0.73 1.52 -30.40
C TYR A 378 0.76 0.40 -31.44
N ALA A 379 0.52 -0.82 -31.00
CA ALA A 379 0.55 -1.98 -31.89
C ALA A 379 -0.65 -2.05 -32.86
N THR A 380 -1.80 -1.53 -32.49
CA THR A 380 -3.07 -1.76 -33.23
C THR A 380 -3.72 -0.49 -33.78
N GLY A 381 -3.20 0.70 -33.48
CA GLY A 381 -3.82 1.97 -33.86
C GLY A 381 -5.18 2.26 -33.21
N CYS A 382 -5.67 1.40 -32.32
CA CYS A 382 -6.98 1.55 -31.71
C CYS A 382 -7.05 2.73 -30.71
N SER A 383 -8.26 3.12 -30.29
CA SER A 383 -8.46 4.13 -29.26
C SER A 383 -7.94 3.66 -27.90
N GLU A 384 -7.59 4.59 -26.98
CA GLU A 384 -7.22 4.22 -25.60
C GLU A 384 -8.34 3.49 -24.86
N GLY A 385 -9.61 3.78 -25.18
CA GLY A 385 -10.77 3.09 -24.60
C GLY A 385 -10.83 1.62 -25.03
N ASP A 386 -10.62 1.34 -26.32
CA ASP A 386 -10.52 -0.03 -26.83
C ASP A 386 -9.32 -0.77 -26.26
N ALA A 387 -8.17 -0.10 -26.19
CA ALA A 387 -6.96 -0.67 -25.60
C ALA A 387 -7.18 -1.08 -24.14
N ASP A 388 -7.87 -0.25 -23.31
CA ASP A 388 -8.21 -0.62 -21.94
C ASP A 388 -9.22 -1.78 -21.89
N ARG A 389 -10.20 -1.82 -22.79
CA ARG A 389 -11.13 -2.96 -22.92
C ARG A 389 -10.37 -4.26 -23.17
N LEU A 390 -9.48 -4.27 -24.14
CA LEU A 390 -8.65 -5.44 -24.50
C LEU A 390 -7.72 -5.84 -23.34
N ARG A 391 -7.06 -4.85 -22.70
CA ARG A 391 -6.25 -5.07 -21.49
C ARG A 391 -7.05 -5.76 -20.37
N ARG A 392 -8.28 -5.31 -20.11
CA ARG A 392 -9.15 -5.91 -19.07
C ARG A 392 -9.53 -7.35 -19.42
N MET A 393 -9.76 -7.66 -20.69
CA MET A 393 -10.02 -9.04 -21.13
C MET A 393 -8.79 -9.92 -20.88
N LEU A 394 -7.58 -9.42 -21.19
CA LEU A 394 -6.32 -10.15 -20.95
C LEU A 394 -6.04 -10.38 -19.45
N SER A 395 -6.48 -9.48 -18.57
CA SER A 395 -6.24 -9.57 -17.12
C SER A 395 -7.22 -10.47 -16.35
N LYS A 396 -8.25 -11.00 -17.01
CA LYS A 396 -9.20 -11.95 -16.42
C LYS A 396 -8.62 -13.37 -16.38
N HIS A 397 -9.12 -14.20 -15.45
CA HIS A 397 -8.79 -15.63 -15.42
C HIS A 397 -9.63 -16.47 -16.41
N ASP A 398 -10.44 -15.82 -17.22
CA ASP A 398 -11.32 -16.42 -18.22
C ASP A 398 -10.54 -16.67 -19.51
N LYS A 399 -10.30 -17.95 -19.80
CA LYS A 399 -9.51 -18.36 -20.99
C LYS A 399 -10.15 -17.93 -22.30
N VAL A 400 -11.48 -17.91 -22.39
CA VAL A 400 -12.22 -17.50 -23.60
C VAL A 400 -11.97 -16.02 -23.86
N LYS A 401 -12.17 -15.17 -22.86
CA LYS A 401 -11.94 -13.73 -22.99
C LYS A 401 -10.49 -13.38 -23.33
N ILE A 402 -9.54 -14.13 -22.77
CA ILE A 402 -8.12 -13.96 -23.11
C ILE A 402 -7.88 -14.29 -24.58
N TYR A 403 -8.43 -15.41 -25.04
CA TYR A 403 -8.29 -15.84 -26.44
C TYR A 403 -8.91 -14.81 -27.40
N ASP A 404 -10.13 -14.35 -27.11
CA ASP A 404 -10.82 -13.34 -27.93
C ASP A 404 -10.02 -12.04 -28.01
N ALA A 405 -9.50 -11.56 -26.88
CA ALA A 405 -8.66 -10.36 -26.85
C ALA A 405 -7.37 -10.55 -27.68
N GLN A 406 -6.71 -11.71 -27.57
CA GLN A 406 -5.51 -12.00 -28.36
C GLN A 406 -5.83 -12.07 -29.86
N LYS A 407 -6.95 -12.70 -30.23
CA LYS A 407 -7.43 -12.78 -31.61
C LYS A 407 -7.70 -11.38 -32.19
N GLU A 408 -8.40 -10.54 -31.41
CA GLU A 408 -8.74 -9.17 -31.81
C GLU A 408 -7.48 -8.31 -31.95
N ILE A 409 -6.55 -8.35 -30.99
CA ILE A 409 -5.28 -7.62 -31.06
C ILE A 409 -4.49 -8.04 -32.30
N ARG A 410 -4.38 -9.36 -32.58
CA ARG A 410 -3.68 -9.88 -33.74
C ARG A 410 -4.30 -9.40 -35.04
N LYS A 411 -5.64 -9.48 -35.17
CA LYS A 411 -6.38 -9.01 -36.34
C LYS A 411 -6.07 -7.53 -36.58
N ARG A 412 -6.28 -6.68 -35.59
CA ARG A 412 -6.06 -5.23 -35.71
C ARG A 412 -4.60 -4.88 -36.00
N PHE A 413 -3.64 -5.63 -35.47
CA PHE A 413 -2.22 -5.44 -35.75
C PHE A 413 -1.89 -5.60 -37.23
N TYR A 414 -2.43 -6.63 -37.88
CA TYR A 414 -2.18 -6.86 -39.31
C TYR A 414 -2.99 -5.94 -40.23
N GLU A 415 -4.14 -5.46 -39.78
CA GLU A 415 -4.98 -4.50 -40.51
C GLU A 415 -4.51 -3.04 -40.36
N TYR A 416 -3.64 -2.74 -39.36
CA TYR A 416 -3.16 -1.38 -39.11
C TYR A 416 -2.09 -0.99 -40.12
N GLU A 417 -2.41 -0.07 -41.06
CA GLU A 417 -1.51 0.39 -42.12
C GLU A 417 -0.20 0.98 -41.60
N ASN A 418 -0.29 1.80 -40.51
CA ASN A 418 0.85 2.46 -39.87
C ASN A 418 1.41 1.60 -38.72
N ARG A 419 1.31 0.28 -38.81
CA ARG A 419 1.81 -0.58 -37.73
C ARG A 419 3.31 -0.40 -37.54
N PRO A 420 3.75 -0.43 -36.24
CA PRO A 420 5.17 -0.32 -35.95
C PRO A 420 5.92 -1.55 -36.43
N ASN A 421 7.22 -1.37 -36.69
CA ASN A 421 8.11 -2.49 -37.07
C ASN A 421 8.51 -3.28 -35.80
N ILE A 422 7.56 -4.02 -35.24
CA ILE A 422 7.74 -4.91 -34.09
C ILE A 422 7.12 -6.27 -34.39
N ASP A 423 7.64 -7.33 -33.75
CA ASP A 423 7.03 -8.66 -33.86
C ASP A 423 5.80 -8.71 -32.91
N ILE A 424 4.66 -9.15 -33.46
CA ILE A 424 3.45 -9.38 -32.68
C ILE A 424 3.68 -10.39 -31.53
N LYS A 425 4.62 -11.31 -31.65
CA LYS A 425 5.00 -12.24 -30.59
C LYS A 425 5.65 -11.53 -29.43
N GLU A 426 6.45 -10.50 -29.72
CA GLU A 426 7.06 -9.65 -28.68
C GLU A 426 6.00 -8.85 -27.94
N VAL A 427 5.02 -8.26 -28.64
CA VAL A 427 3.86 -7.61 -28.02
C VAL A 427 3.17 -8.55 -27.04
N PHE A 428 2.85 -9.78 -27.45
CA PHE A 428 2.20 -10.75 -26.56
C PHE A 428 3.10 -11.22 -25.42
N LYS A 429 4.41 -11.35 -25.63
CA LYS A 429 5.38 -11.65 -24.57
C LYS A 429 5.35 -10.58 -23.48
N ASN A 430 5.34 -9.31 -23.86
CA ASN A 430 5.27 -8.19 -22.95
C ASN A 430 3.91 -8.13 -22.21
N LEU A 431 2.80 -8.33 -22.93
CA LEU A 431 1.46 -8.36 -22.35
C LEU A 431 1.17 -9.58 -21.45
N ALA A 432 1.96 -10.65 -21.54
CA ALA A 432 1.76 -11.87 -20.74
C ALA A 432 1.85 -11.63 -19.23
N GLY A 433 2.58 -10.60 -18.81
CA GLY A 433 2.64 -10.16 -17.41
C GLY A 433 1.30 -9.70 -16.83
N LEU A 434 0.38 -9.21 -17.67
CA LEU A 434 -0.93 -8.67 -17.25
C LEU A 434 -1.88 -9.69 -16.63
N ARG A 435 -1.65 -11.00 -16.84
CA ARG A 435 -2.43 -12.06 -16.17
C ARG A 435 -2.20 -12.09 -14.66
N LYS A 436 -1.18 -11.39 -14.19
CA LYS A 436 -0.85 -11.21 -12.78
C LYS A 436 -1.28 -9.80 -12.36
N TYR A 437 -1.37 -9.58 -11.07
CA TYR A 437 -1.74 -8.27 -10.52
C TYR A 437 -0.71 -7.21 -10.92
N SER A 438 -1.12 -6.27 -11.75
CA SER A 438 -0.36 -5.07 -12.13
C SER A 438 -0.78 -3.84 -11.31
N PHE A 439 0.03 -2.79 -11.36
CA PHE A 439 -0.20 -1.59 -10.58
C PHE A 439 -0.77 -0.47 -11.47
N CYS A 440 -1.80 0.21 -10.98
CA CYS A 440 -2.32 1.40 -11.63
C CYS A 440 -1.30 2.54 -11.51
N LYS A 441 -0.96 3.19 -12.60
CA LYS A 441 0.08 4.24 -12.64
C LYS A 441 -0.26 5.40 -11.72
N SER A 442 -1.48 5.92 -11.74
CA SER A 442 -1.93 6.99 -10.84
C SER A 442 -1.81 6.63 -9.37
N HIS A 443 -2.16 5.40 -8.99
CA HIS A 443 -1.99 4.91 -7.64
C HIS A 443 -0.52 4.84 -7.22
N ALA A 444 0.36 4.39 -8.12
CA ALA A 444 1.80 4.34 -7.87
C ALA A 444 2.38 5.74 -7.61
N TYR A 445 1.95 6.73 -8.40
CA TYR A 445 2.39 8.12 -8.23
C TYR A 445 1.87 8.75 -6.93
N SER A 446 0.61 8.55 -6.58
CA SER A 446 0.06 9.04 -5.31
C SER A 446 0.84 8.49 -4.10
N TYR A 447 1.20 7.21 -4.14
CA TYR A 447 2.01 6.61 -3.09
C TYR A 447 3.47 7.02 -3.16
N ALA A 448 4.01 7.28 -4.35
CA ALA A 448 5.36 7.81 -4.51
C ALA A 448 5.49 9.20 -3.88
N GLN A 449 4.49 10.08 -4.03
CA GLN A 449 4.46 11.37 -3.34
C GLN A 449 4.54 11.19 -1.82
N LEU A 450 3.68 10.33 -1.24
CA LEU A 450 3.69 10.07 0.20
C LEU A 450 5.04 9.48 0.68
N VAL A 451 5.61 8.55 -0.07
CA VAL A 451 6.90 7.92 0.28
C VAL A 451 8.04 8.92 0.19
N TRP A 452 8.05 9.82 -0.81
CA TRP A 452 9.05 10.88 -0.92
C TRP A 452 9.00 11.83 0.27
N HIS A 453 7.81 12.29 0.68
CA HIS A 453 7.64 13.13 1.87
C HIS A 453 8.18 12.42 3.11
N LEU A 454 7.80 11.17 3.34
CA LEU A 454 8.30 10.39 4.49
C LEU A 454 9.82 10.18 4.44
N ALA A 455 10.38 9.92 3.27
CA ALA A 455 11.83 9.75 3.08
C ALA A 455 12.59 11.06 3.36
N TYR A 456 12.07 12.19 2.87
CA TYR A 456 12.62 13.52 3.14
C TYR A 456 12.58 13.83 4.64
N MET A 457 11.46 13.58 5.31
CA MET A 457 11.33 13.77 6.76
C MET A 457 12.32 12.89 7.52
N LYS A 458 12.50 11.64 7.12
CA LYS A 458 13.49 10.75 7.73
C LYS A 458 14.92 11.28 7.58
N ALA A 459 15.26 11.79 6.39
CA ALA A 459 16.59 12.29 6.10
C ALA A 459 16.92 13.59 6.85
N HIS A 460 15.96 14.52 6.94
CA HIS A 460 16.19 15.87 7.47
C HIS A 460 15.75 16.07 8.93
N TYR A 461 14.73 15.35 9.36
CA TYR A 461 14.13 15.45 10.70
C TYR A 461 14.03 14.08 11.39
N PRO A 462 15.15 13.36 11.55
CA PRO A 462 15.13 11.96 11.99
C PRO A 462 14.50 11.77 13.38
N LYS A 463 14.64 12.70 14.30
CA LYS A 463 14.06 12.60 15.64
C LYS A 463 12.55 12.61 15.60
N GLU A 464 11.95 13.60 14.94
CA GLU A 464 10.51 13.77 14.81
C GLU A 464 9.92 12.63 13.98
N PHE A 465 10.61 12.23 12.91
CA PHE A 465 10.24 11.09 12.08
C PHE A 465 10.15 9.79 12.90
N TRP A 466 11.17 9.50 13.72
CA TRP A 466 11.18 8.26 14.50
C TRP A 466 10.19 8.26 15.66
N LYS A 467 9.89 9.43 16.28
CA LYS A 467 8.79 9.58 17.24
C LYS A 467 7.46 9.16 16.60
N ALA A 468 7.14 9.76 15.46
CA ALA A 468 5.91 9.45 14.74
C ALA A 468 5.89 7.99 14.24
N THR A 469 7.03 7.46 13.79
CA THR A 469 7.15 6.06 13.38
C THR A 469 6.79 5.11 14.51
N LEU A 470 7.33 5.31 15.71
CA LEU A 470 7.04 4.46 16.87
C LEU A 470 5.57 4.52 17.27
N ASN A 471 4.92 5.67 17.13
CA ASN A 471 3.49 5.85 17.46
C ASN A 471 2.57 5.15 16.45
N HIS A 472 2.95 5.12 15.16
CA HIS A 472 2.05 4.69 14.08
C HIS A 472 2.43 3.36 13.44
N ASN A 473 3.53 2.74 13.85
CA ASN A 473 4.07 1.61 13.12
C ASN A 473 3.40 0.27 13.46
N GLN A 474 3.07 -0.49 12.41
CA GLN A 474 2.89 -1.94 12.43
C GLN A 474 3.72 -2.53 11.28
N SER A 475 4.96 -2.81 11.58
CA SER A 475 5.96 -3.21 10.61
C SER A 475 5.91 -4.68 10.22
N HIS A 476 6.57 -4.99 9.10
CA HIS A 476 7.01 -6.33 8.74
C HIS A 476 8.19 -6.81 9.59
N TYR A 477 8.89 -5.87 10.22
CA TYR A 477 10.04 -6.16 11.07
C TYR A 477 9.61 -6.44 12.50
N ARG A 478 10.48 -7.08 13.26
CA ARG A 478 10.32 -7.25 14.69
C ARG A 478 10.39 -5.87 15.38
N SER A 479 9.66 -5.72 16.46
CA SER A 479 9.50 -4.43 17.15
C SER A 479 10.83 -3.78 17.57
N TRP A 480 11.84 -4.58 17.88
CA TRP A 480 13.17 -4.08 18.26
C TRP A 480 13.86 -3.29 17.15
N VAL A 481 13.57 -3.59 15.87
CA VAL A 481 14.22 -2.93 14.72
C VAL A 481 13.90 -1.44 14.70
N HIS A 482 12.63 -1.09 14.84
CA HIS A 482 12.23 0.32 14.86
C HIS A 482 12.72 1.05 16.11
N LYS A 483 12.73 0.37 17.25
CA LYS A 483 13.28 0.90 18.49
C LYS A 483 14.77 1.23 18.34
N TYR A 484 15.52 0.30 17.76
CA TYR A 484 16.93 0.47 17.50
C TYR A 484 17.25 1.62 16.53
N GLU A 485 16.51 1.71 15.42
CA GLU A 485 16.68 2.81 14.47
C GLU A 485 16.30 4.17 15.09
N ALA A 486 15.29 4.18 15.96
CA ALA A 486 14.92 5.38 16.72
C ALA A 486 16.03 5.81 17.69
N GLU A 487 16.66 4.87 18.41
CA GLU A 487 17.79 5.15 19.29
C GLU A 487 18.97 5.76 18.52
N ARG A 488 19.27 5.25 17.34
CA ARG A 488 20.29 5.83 16.45
C ARG A 488 20.00 7.28 16.08
N ALA A 489 18.71 7.63 15.96
CA ALA A 489 18.27 9.00 15.71
C ALA A 489 18.20 9.86 16.98
N GLY A 490 18.60 9.33 18.15
CA GLY A 490 18.53 10.02 19.42
C GLY A 490 17.13 10.07 20.02
N VAL A 491 16.27 9.12 19.68
CA VAL A 491 14.92 8.98 20.24
C VAL A 491 14.92 7.81 21.22
N TYR A 492 14.60 8.11 22.47
CA TYR A 492 14.53 7.13 23.54
C TYR A 492 13.13 7.09 24.12
N TRP A 493 12.64 5.90 24.48
CA TRP A 493 11.30 5.74 25.10
C TRP A 493 11.40 5.63 26.60
N LEU A 494 10.33 6.01 27.27
CA LEU A 494 10.15 5.85 28.69
C LEU A 494 9.71 4.42 29.01
N ASP A 495 10.01 4.01 30.22
CA ASP A 495 9.89 2.68 30.79
C ASP A 495 8.57 1.94 30.49
N HIS A 496 8.67 0.62 30.43
CA HIS A 496 7.63 -0.37 30.06
C HIS A 496 6.51 -0.58 31.09
N THR A 497 6.61 0.03 32.24
CA THR A 497 5.62 -0.15 33.32
C THR A 497 4.32 0.61 33.10
N LEU A 498 4.25 1.47 32.08
CA LEU A 498 3.03 2.20 31.75
C LEU A 498 2.11 1.35 30.88
N SER A 499 0.86 1.24 31.29
CA SER A 499 -0.16 0.35 30.75
C SER A 499 -0.31 0.43 29.22
N ARG A 500 -0.75 -0.69 28.61
CA ARG A 500 -1.07 -0.79 27.18
C ARG A 500 -2.03 0.28 26.64
N ASN A 501 -2.66 1.05 27.51
CA ASN A 501 -3.64 2.08 27.17
C ASN A 501 -3.03 3.48 26.99
N ASP A 502 -1.78 3.70 27.35
CA ASP A 502 -1.16 5.02 27.23
C ASP A 502 -0.44 5.16 25.88
N LYS A 503 -1.17 5.67 24.90
CA LYS A 503 -0.66 5.95 23.54
C LYS A 503 0.42 7.03 23.51
N SER A 504 0.62 7.76 24.61
CA SER A 504 1.59 8.85 24.74
C SER A 504 3.02 8.38 25.05
N ILE A 505 3.23 7.09 25.29
CA ILE A 505 4.52 6.52 25.73
C ILE A 505 5.67 6.87 24.77
N TYR A 506 5.38 6.91 23.48
CA TYR A 506 6.39 7.13 22.43
C TYR A 506 6.62 8.61 22.10
N THR A 507 5.80 9.51 22.62
CA THR A 507 5.90 10.94 22.30
C THR A 507 6.95 11.70 23.11
N LYS A 508 7.39 11.15 24.24
CA LYS A 508 8.39 11.78 25.10
C LYS A 508 9.80 11.22 24.81
N ALA A 509 10.43 11.73 23.76
CA ALA A 509 11.86 11.49 23.57
C ALA A 509 12.64 12.21 24.67
N ARG A 510 13.55 11.51 25.36
CA ARG A 510 14.54 12.10 26.25
C ARG A 510 15.90 12.09 25.55
N ASN A 511 16.59 13.21 25.58
CA ASN A 511 17.99 13.29 25.18
C ASN A 511 18.87 12.67 26.29
N LYS A 512 18.91 11.35 26.39
CA LYS A 512 19.84 10.64 27.25
C LYS A 512 20.99 10.08 26.45
N SER A 513 22.19 10.10 27.00
CA SER A 513 23.34 9.47 26.38
C SER A 513 23.18 7.95 26.35
N ASN A 514 23.71 7.28 25.32
CA ASN A 514 23.68 5.81 25.21
C ASN A 514 24.24 5.13 26.47
N THR A 515 25.23 5.73 27.10
CA THR A 515 25.88 5.25 28.34
C THR A 515 24.94 5.27 29.54
N GLU A 516 24.04 6.25 29.65
CA GLU A 516 23.05 6.31 30.73
C GLU A 516 21.96 5.25 30.56
N ILE A 517 21.58 4.98 29.32
CA ILE A 517 20.58 3.94 29.00
C ILE A 517 21.16 2.56 29.31
N LEU A 518 22.41 2.28 28.93
CA LEU A 518 23.12 1.06 29.23
C LEU A 518 23.22 0.74 30.73
N LYS A 519 23.44 1.77 31.56
CA LYS A 519 23.49 1.61 33.02
C LYS A 519 22.14 1.30 33.66
N ASN A 520 21.03 1.76 33.07
CA ASN A 520 19.69 1.58 33.64
C ASN A 520 19.04 0.23 33.27
N TYR A 521 19.58 -0.48 32.29
CA TYR A 521 19.02 -1.75 31.82
C TYR A 521 20.08 -2.86 31.87
N ASN A 522 20.22 -3.44 33.05
CA ASN A 522 21.13 -4.55 33.29
C ASN A 522 20.58 -5.84 32.66
N ILE A 523 20.71 -5.99 31.35
CA ILE A 523 20.23 -7.17 30.63
C ILE A 523 21.35 -8.20 30.57
N SER A 524 21.34 -9.12 31.52
CA SER A 524 22.36 -10.17 31.67
C SER A 524 22.14 -11.42 30.83
N SER A 525 20.95 -11.59 30.22
CA SER A 525 20.66 -12.82 29.43
C SER A 525 19.60 -12.64 28.36
N ILE A 526 19.70 -13.44 27.30
CA ILE A 526 18.71 -13.56 26.21
C ILE A 526 17.31 -13.93 26.73
N LYS A 527 17.24 -14.66 27.84
CA LYS A 527 15.98 -15.05 28.52
C LYS A 527 15.25 -13.85 29.11
N GLN A 528 15.98 -12.85 29.58
CA GLN A 528 15.47 -11.59 30.10
C GLN A 528 14.94 -10.69 28.97
N LEU A 529 15.57 -10.73 27.79
CA LEU A 529 15.12 -10.06 26.56
C LEU A 529 13.77 -10.58 26.09
N LYS A 530 13.54 -11.89 26.14
CA LYS A 530 12.25 -12.49 25.79
C LYS A 530 11.12 -12.04 26.71
N LYS A 531 11.40 -11.84 28.01
CA LYS A 531 10.41 -11.45 29.01
C LYS A 531 10.02 -9.98 28.95
N THR A 532 10.98 -9.10 28.69
CA THR A 532 10.75 -7.65 28.74
C THR A 532 10.28 -7.05 27.42
N GLY A 533 10.42 -7.77 26.30
CA GLY A 533 10.14 -7.23 24.96
C GLY A 533 11.00 -6.01 24.62
N TYR A 534 11.94 -5.67 25.48
CA TYR A 534 12.83 -4.53 25.38
C TYR A 534 14.26 -4.97 25.12
N TRP A 535 14.93 -4.27 24.22
CA TRP A 535 16.29 -4.54 23.83
C TRP A 535 17.11 -3.27 23.88
N ASN A 536 18.16 -3.28 24.62
CA ASN A 536 19.24 -2.38 24.33
C ASN A 536 20.03 -2.95 23.15
N THR A 537 19.57 -2.61 21.95
CA THR A 537 20.07 -3.19 20.72
C THR A 537 21.51 -2.79 20.39
N THR A 538 21.98 -1.66 20.93
CA THR A 538 23.31 -1.14 20.62
C THR A 538 24.40 -2.01 21.27
N SER A 539 24.25 -2.41 22.53
CA SER A 539 25.21 -3.31 23.18
C SER A 539 25.10 -4.74 22.66
N LEU A 540 23.85 -5.23 22.43
CA LEU A 540 23.64 -6.57 21.89
C LEU A 540 24.18 -6.73 20.47
N LEU A 541 24.02 -5.73 19.62
CA LEU A 541 24.61 -5.75 18.27
C LEU A 541 26.12 -5.67 18.33
N GLY A 542 26.72 -4.92 19.27
CA GLY A 542 28.15 -4.89 19.48
C GLY A 542 28.75 -6.20 19.99
N GLU A 543 28.03 -6.90 20.89
CA GLU A 543 28.46 -8.19 21.48
C GLU A 543 28.16 -9.40 20.58
N ILE A 544 27.07 -9.35 19.82
CA ILE A 544 26.56 -10.48 19.05
C ILE A 544 27.01 -10.43 17.60
N ASN A 545 27.27 -9.25 17.06
CA ASN A 545 27.63 -9.12 15.66
C ASN A 545 29.11 -9.40 15.43
N PHE A 546 29.36 -10.48 14.75
CA PHE A 546 30.62 -10.73 14.10
C PHE A 546 30.39 -10.67 12.59
N PHE A 547 30.66 -9.50 12.02
CA PHE A 547 30.63 -9.31 10.58
C PHE A 547 31.89 -8.51 10.21
N PRO A 548 32.75 -9.05 9.40
CA PRO A 548 33.87 -8.25 8.86
C PRO A 548 33.25 -7.09 8.08
N ASP A 549 33.95 -5.98 7.98
CA ASP A 549 33.46 -4.80 7.26
C ASP A 549 32.92 -5.19 5.90
N CYS A 550 31.64 -4.87 5.65
CA CYS A 550 30.90 -5.32 4.47
C CYS A 550 31.33 -4.63 3.17
N TYR A 551 32.40 -3.87 3.18
CA TYR A 551 32.88 -3.18 1.99
C TYR A 551 33.95 -4.06 1.29
N GLY A 552 33.68 -4.39 0.03
CA GLY A 552 34.62 -5.09 -0.83
C GLY A 552 34.46 -6.61 -0.95
N PHE A 553 33.37 -7.18 -0.44
CA PHE A 553 33.10 -8.59 -0.71
C PHE A 553 32.75 -8.83 -2.18
N LYS A 554 33.43 -9.83 -2.75
CA LYS A 554 33.17 -10.29 -4.11
C LYS A 554 32.27 -11.53 -4.12
N THR A 555 31.55 -11.73 -5.20
CA THR A 555 30.76 -12.94 -5.42
C THR A 555 31.60 -14.20 -5.18
N LYS A 556 31.05 -15.15 -4.39
CA LYS A 556 31.69 -16.39 -3.91
C LYS A 556 32.60 -16.27 -2.68
N ASP A 557 32.89 -15.09 -2.15
CA ASP A 557 33.58 -14.97 -0.88
C ASP A 557 32.85 -15.71 0.22
N LYS A 558 33.60 -16.45 1.05
CA LYS A 558 33.05 -17.23 2.16
C LYS A 558 33.42 -16.57 3.48
N PHE A 559 32.48 -16.50 4.38
CA PHE A 559 32.73 -15.96 5.71
C PHE A 559 31.73 -16.50 6.76
N ARG A 560 32.12 -16.37 8.01
CA ARG A 560 31.23 -16.59 9.15
C ARG A 560 30.42 -15.33 9.39
N PHE A 561 29.12 -15.51 9.69
CA PHE A 561 28.26 -14.40 10.09
C PHE A 561 27.54 -14.73 11.40
N ARG A 562 27.22 -13.69 12.15
CA ARG A 562 26.37 -13.73 13.33
C ARG A 562 25.53 -12.46 13.37
N GLY A 563 24.22 -12.58 13.62
CA GLY A 563 23.37 -11.40 13.64
C GLY A 563 21.98 -11.68 14.22
N ILE A 564 21.28 -10.61 14.55
CA ILE A 564 19.93 -10.66 15.12
C ILE A 564 18.91 -10.65 13.99
N ILE A 565 17.93 -11.55 14.07
CA ILE A 565 16.89 -11.66 13.05
C ILE A 565 15.93 -10.49 13.13
N ALA A 566 15.98 -9.60 12.13
CA ALA A 566 15.04 -8.49 11.95
C ALA A 566 13.73 -8.96 11.31
N ASN A 567 13.81 -9.88 10.36
CA ASN A 567 12.66 -10.50 9.70
C ASN A 567 13.00 -11.92 9.25
N LEU A 568 12.04 -12.83 9.33
CA LEU A 568 12.18 -14.21 8.86
C LEU A 568 11.03 -14.52 7.90
N ARG A 569 11.36 -14.95 6.68
CA ARG A 569 10.38 -15.36 5.66
C ARG A 569 10.56 -16.82 5.30
N VAL A 570 9.47 -17.58 5.41
CA VAL A 570 9.37 -18.94 4.89
C VAL A 570 8.44 -18.95 3.69
N TYR A 571 8.93 -19.37 2.53
CA TYR A 571 8.18 -19.44 1.29
C TYR A 571 7.45 -20.78 1.14
N ARG A 572 6.45 -20.84 0.27
CA ARG A 572 5.65 -22.06 0.00
C ARG A 572 6.49 -23.23 -0.51
N ASN A 573 7.59 -22.95 -1.21
CA ASN A 573 8.55 -23.94 -1.71
C ASN A 573 9.60 -24.35 -0.66
N PHE A 574 9.37 -24.01 0.60
CA PHE A 574 10.28 -24.29 1.70
C PHE A 574 11.65 -23.57 1.65
N GLN A 575 11.82 -22.56 0.82
CA GLN A 575 12.94 -21.64 0.97
C GLN A 575 12.71 -20.73 2.16
N CYS A 576 13.77 -20.44 2.89
CA CYS A 576 13.75 -19.53 4.02
C CYS A 576 14.78 -18.40 3.80
N ASN A 577 14.36 -17.16 3.98
CA ASN A 577 15.24 -16.02 3.97
C ASN A 577 15.12 -15.29 5.30
N ALA A 578 16.26 -14.99 5.91
CA ALA A 578 16.33 -14.11 7.07
C ALA A 578 16.92 -12.76 6.65
N PHE A 579 16.36 -11.70 7.21
CA PHE A 579 16.93 -10.37 7.15
C PHE A 579 17.51 -10.07 8.52
N ILE A 580 18.84 -9.96 8.61
CA ILE A 580 19.55 -9.84 9.89
C ILE A 580 20.22 -8.48 10.01
N GLY A 581 20.25 -7.94 11.24
CA GLY A 581 21.05 -6.80 11.62
C GLY A 581 22.47 -7.24 11.92
N ILE A 582 23.45 -6.59 11.30
CA ILE A 582 24.89 -6.89 11.42
C ILE A 582 25.72 -5.72 11.94
N GLY A 583 25.09 -4.65 12.30
CA GLY A 583 25.73 -3.43 12.81
C GLY A 583 24.81 -2.24 12.71
N ILE A 584 25.31 -1.09 13.12
CA ILE A 584 24.55 0.15 13.15
C ILE A 584 24.06 0.51 11.75
N GLY A 585 22.73 0.40 11.52
CA GLY A 585 22.07 0.68 10.25
C GLY A 585 22.43 -0.28 9.11
N LYS A 586 23.10 -1.38 9.39
CA LYS A 586 23.50 -2.37 8.41
C LYS A 586 22.67 -3.63 8.55
N TYR A 587 21.98 -4.00 7.48
CA TYR A 587 21.16 -5.20 7.40
C TYR A 587 21.49 -5.96 6.14
N ILE A 588 21.53 -7.28 6.25
CA ILE A 588 21.79 -8.17 5.11
C ILE A 588 20.69 -9.22 4.99
N GLU A 589 20.51 -9.75 3.80
CA GLU A 589 19.63 -10.86 3.54
C GLU A 589 20.42 -12.16 3.43
N ILE A 590 19.98 -13.18 4.15
CA ILE A 590 20.56 -14.52 4.13
C ILE A 590 19.55 -15.49 3.57
N HIS A 591 19.94 -16.24 2.56
CA HIS A 591 19.16 -17.29 1.94
C HIS A 591 19.59 -18.65 2.50
N PHE A 592 18.63 -19.41 2.98
CA PHE A 592 18.85 -20.74 3.55
C PHE A 592 18.36 -21.83 2.60
N PRO A 593 19.08 -22.97 2.51
CA PRO A 593 18.60 -24.13 1.77
C PRO A 593 17.36 -24.73 2.43
N LYS A 594 16.58 -25.49 1.67
CA LYS A 594 15.31 -26.11 2.11
C LYS A 594 15.43 -26.95 3.38
N LYS A 595 16.58 -27.55 3.58
CA LYS A 595 16.86 -28.45 4.71
C LYS A 595 16.97 -27.74 6.07
N CYS A 596 17.25 -26.43 6.08
CA CYS A 596 17.37 -25.64 7.33
C CYS A 596 16.04 -25.31 8.01
N LEU A 597 14.90 -25.64 7.39
CA LEU A 597 13.56 -25.25 7.88
C LEU A 597 13.17 -25.86 9.21
N GLY A 598 13.64 -27.07 9.53
CA GLY A 598 13.36 -27.72 10.81
C GLY A 598 13.94 -26.96 12.01
N TYR A 599 14.92 -26.11 11.78
CA TYR A 599 15.61 -25.34 12.81
C TYR A 599 15.17 -23.88 12.90
N MET A 600 14.42 -23.37 11.91
CA MET A 600 14.06 -21.94 11.79
C MET A 600 12.65 -21.70 12.33
N THR A 601 12.54 -21.25 13.55
CA THR A 601 11.27 -20.88 14.17
C THR A 601 11.11 -19.37 14.30
N GLN A 602 9.86 -18.90 14.41
CA GLN A 602 9.57 -17.48 14.67
C GLN A 602 10.09 -17.00 16.04
N GLU A 603 10.44 -17.93 16.92
CA GLU A 603 10.94 -17.64 18.27
C GLU A 603 12.44 -17.34 18.31
N MET A 604 13.18 -17.69 17.24
CA MET A 604 14.61 -17.42 17.17
C MET A 604 14.91 -15.94 17.27
N ILE A 605 15.88 -15.59 18.10
CA ILE A 605 16.34 -14.21 18.30
C ILE A 605 17.41 -13.87 17.29
N GLY A 606 18.41 -14.71 17.15
CA GLY A 606 19.55 -14.51 16.28
C GLY A 606 20.00 -15.77 15.59
N ILE A 607 20.97 -15.64 14.73
CA ILE A 607 21.52 -16.70 13.91
C ILE A 607 22.99 -16.46 13.66
N GLU A 608 23.77 -17.52 13.71
CA GLU A 608 25.16 -17.53 13.25
C GLU A 608 25.40 -18.70 12.30
N GLY A 609 26.34 -18.53 11.39
CA GLY A 609 26.66 -19.59 10.43
C GLY A 609 27.74 -19.18 9.44
N TYR A 610 27.92 -20.02 8.44
CA TYR A 610 28.82 -19.77 7.31
C TYR A 610 28.00 -19.59 6.03
N GLY A 611 28.41 -18.63 5.22
CA GLY A 611 27.78 -18.36 3.95
C GLY A 611 28.76 -17.90 2.90
N SER A 612 28.30 -17.85 1.66
CA SER A 612 29.02 -17.24 0.54
C SER A 612 28.21 -16.12 -0.06
N VAL A 613 28.90 -15.10 -0.56
CA VAL A 613 28.27 -13.97 -1.25
C VAL A 613 27.61 -14.48 -2.54
N LYS A 614 26.31 -14.23 -2.67
CA LYS A 614 25.51 -14.52 -3.86
C LYS A 614 25.40 -13.33 -4.77
N THR A 615 25.19 -12.15 -4.19
CA THR A 615 25.17 -10.86 -4.88
C THR A 615 25.85 -9.81 -4.00
N GLU A 616 26.53 -8.85 -4.62
CA GLU A 616 27.29 -7.80 -3.95
C GLU A 616 26.38 -6.61 -3.61
N GLU A 617 25.53 -6.20 -4.55
CA GLU A 617 24.58 -5.12 -4.35
C GLU A 617 23.15 -5.52 -4.82
N PRO A 618 22.17 -5.63 -3.94
CA PRO A 618 22.30 -5.67 -2.48
C PRO A 618 23.04 -6.91 -2.00
N LEU A 619 23.79 -6.81 -0.91
CA LEU A 619 24.54 -7.95 -0.36
C LEU A 619 23.57 -9.07 0.08
N ILE A 620 23.62 -10.17 -0.65
CA ILE A 620 22.85 -11.39 -0.35
C ILE A 620 23.83 -12.52 -0.11
N ILE A 621 23.63 -13.22 0.99
CA ILE A 621 24.44 -14.34 1.40
C ILE A 621 23.64 -15.63 1.26
N GLU A 622 24.23 -16.63 0.64
CA GLU A 622 23.67 -17.97 0.56
C GLU A 622 24.35 -18.88 1.58
N CYS A 623 23.56 -19.42 2.49
CA CYS A 623 24.02 -20.39 3.48
C CYS A 623 23.98 -21.80 2.86
N LYS A 624 25.13 -22.46 2.76
CA LYS A 624 25.25 -23.74 2.06
C LYS A 624 25.29 -24.96 2.99
N PHE A 625 25.56 -24.78 4.27
CA PHE A 625 25.91 -25.90 5.16
C PHE A 625 25.00 -25.96 6.40
N GLU A 626 24.31 -27.06 6.56
CA GLU A 626 23.38 -27.33 7.67
C GLU A 626 24.07 -27.47 9.03
N ASN A 627 25.25 -28.06 9.05
CA ASN A 627 25.98 -28.40 10.29
C ASN A 627 26.72 -27.21 10.93
N GLN A 628 26.55 -26.01 10.36
CA GLN A 628 27.27 -24.81 10.78
C GLN A 628 26.32 -23.64 11.12
N LEU A 629 25.04 -23.93 11.30
CA LEU A 629 24.01 -22.97 11.60
C LEU A 629 23.58 -23.13 13.05
N ASN A 630 23.92 -22.15 13.88
CA ASN A 630 23.45 -22.10 15.26
C ASN A 630 22.41 -20.98 15.40
N ALA A 631 21.27 -21.33 15.97
CA ALA A 631 20.25 -20.37 16.35
C ALA A 631 20.32 -20.09 17.84
N PHE A 632 20.12 -18.88 18.26
CA PHE A 632 20.10 -18.47 19.66
C PHE A 632 18.91 -17.56 20.00
#